data_e0e1223c125d3fb2b6045f0422efdebb
#
_entry.id   e0e1223c125d3fb2b6045f0422efdebb
#
_cell.length_a   1.000
_cell.length_b   1.000
_cell.length_c   1.000
_cell.angle_alpha   90.00
_cell.angle_beta   90.00
_cell.angle_gamma   90.00
#
_symmetry.space_group_name_H-M   'P 1'
#
loop_
_entity.id
_entity.type
_entity.pdbx_description
1 polymer ?
#
loop_
_entity_poly.entity_id
_entity_poly.type
_entity_poly.pdbx_seq_one_letter_code
_entity_poly.pdbx_strand_id
1 'polypeptide(L)'
;IGDMVYLYTYKLKEEPDVRKAILYKGVLQEIHSDEIVVHLTDGQQNADIFEMNLPYAIEHGTSDASTGGSIRNLHQFICAPKEKRDLLLGQRAPQRDASLSLTRHYDDVLDDIILRAKQAQDYFLLVGPPGTGKTSRALKFMVEEALNDGTGMPTAESIASGGKTAQQPASSILLMSYTNRAVDEICEMLVDSGIPFLRLGSEYSCDERFRPYLIEKAISDCPKLEAIKQYIIGTRVIVGTTSMMTSKPFIFSLKHFKLAIIDESSQILEPNLIGLLSAVDKFILIGDYKQLPAVVQQSEQDSGIPTINDSQKDGIIDMSILQDICLTNCRNSLFERLIHWEDHEERSEFIGILRRQGRMHPEIAEFPNRMFYRREKLEPVPCPHQLETELSYTLPSEDALDDLLKEHRMIFLPSKFCKEPNVSDKINANEAAIVVDLLRRIHRFYGERFDAKKTVGVIVPYRNQIAMVRKGIEKLGIPELEKISIDTVERYQGSQRDVIIYSFTIQNIW
;
A
#
# COMPACT_ATOMS: atom_id res chain seq x y z
N ILE A 1 -10.38 14.34 0.83
CA ILE A 1 -9.39 14.79 1.85
C ILE A 1 -8.04 14.25 1.44
N GLY A 2 -6.97 15.08 1.59
CA GLY A 2 -5.63 14.75 1.13
C GLY A 2 -5.34 15.09 -0.34
N ASP A 3 -6.33 15.51 -1.10
CA ASP A 3 -6.15 15.91 -2.48
C ASP A 3 -5.44 17.27 -2.57
N MET A 4 -4.56 17.40 -3.57
CA MET A 4 -3.93 18.68 -3.85
C MET A 4 -4.92 19.62 -4.54
N VAL A 5 -4.95 20.87 -4.07
CA VAL A 5 -5.83 21.89 -4.62
C VAL A 5 -5.05 23.19 -4.88
N TYR A 6 -5.55 23.98 -5.80
CA TYR A 6 -5.13 25.35 -6.02
C TYR A 6 -6.17 26.31 -5.49
N LEU A 7 -5.80 27.16 -4.54
CA LEU A 7 -6.60 28.25 -4.02
C LEU A 7 -6.17 29.54 -4.75
N TYR A 8 -7.10 30.34 -5.23
CA TYR A 8 -6.83 31.63 -5.84
C TYR A 8 -8.03 32.58 -5.73
N THR A 9 -7.80 33.86 -5.98
CA THR A 9 -8.87 34.89 -6.04
C THR A 9 -9.19 35.25 -7.48
N TYR A 10 -10.43 35.66 -7.71
CA TYR A 10 -10.87 36.17 -9.02
C TYR A 10 -11.80 37.40 -8.88
N LYS A 11 -11.99 38.19 -9.95
CA LYS A 11 -12.84 39.39 -9.91
C LYS A 11 -14.29 39.02 -10.02
N LEU A 12 -15.16 39.69 -9.24
CA LEU A 12 -16.60 39.45 -9.12
C LEU A 12 -17.40 39.40 -10.44
N LYS A 13 -16.84 39.92 -11.56
CA LYS A 13 -17.50 39.94 -12.89
C LYS A 13 -16.81 39.02 -13.90
N GLU A 14 -15.80 38.29 -13.50
CA GLU A 14 -15.06 37.37 -14.35
C GLU A 14 -15.34 35.93 -13.89
N GLU A 15 -15.27 34.98 -14.81
CA GLU A 15 -15.27 33.54 -14.44
C GLU A 15 -13.91 33.16 -13.84
N PRO A 16 -13.90 32.24 -12.85
CA PRO A 16 -12.66 31.73 -12.32
C PRO A 16 -11.78 31.12 -13.42
N ASP A 17 -10.53 31.56 -13.54
CA ASP A 17 -9.56 31.03 -14.52
C ASP A 17 -8.19 30.89 -13.85
N VAL A 18 -7.82 29.67 -13.57
CA VAL A 18 -6.56 29.29 -12.92
C VAL A 18 -5.31 29.81 -13.66
N ARG A 19 -5.41 30.01 -14.98
CA ARG A 19 -4.29 30.46 -15.82
C ARG A 19 -3.98 31.95 -15.68
N LYS A 20 -4.89 32.71 -15.11
CA LYS A 20 -4.80 34.18 -14.94
C LYS A 20 -4.60 34.63 -13.51
N ALA A 21 -4.54 33.69 -12.57
CA ALA A 21 -4.48 33.99 -11.16
C ALA A 21 -3.13 33.61 -10.52
N ILE A 22 -2.82 34.24 -9.39
CA ILE A 22 -1.74 33.77 -8.52
C ILE A 22 -2.29 32.56 -7.74
N LEU A 23 -1.61 31.42 -7.91
CA LEU A 23 -2.06 30.15 -7.36
C LEU A 23 -1.37 29.88 -6.01
N TYR A 24 -2.18 29.57 -5.02
CA TYR A 24 -1.72 29.06 -3.74
C TYR A 24 -1.99 27.56 -3.69
N LYS A 25 -0.91 26.81 -3.67
CA LYS A 25 -0.96 25.35 -3.62
C LYS A 25 -1.25 24.88 -2.21
N GLY A 26 -2.21 23.99 -2.07
CA GLY A 26 -2.59 23.43 -0.77
C GLY A 26 -3.04 22.00 -0.84
N VAL A 27 -3.27 21.43 0.32
CA VAL A 27 -3.86 20.10 0.52
C VAL A 27 -5.20 20.27 1.21
N LEU A 28 -6.23 19.63 0.67
CA LEU A 28 -7.56 19.64 1.24
C LEU A 28 -7.58 18.81 2.52
N GLN A 29 -7.79 19.46 3.66
CA GLN A 29 -7.81 18.79 4.97
C GLN A 29 -9.21 18.35 5.37
N GLU A 30 -10.19 19.25 5.27
CA GLU A 30 -11.56 18.98 5.72
C GLU A 30 -12.56 19.58 4.73
N ILE A 31 -13.72 18.93 4.63
CA ILE A 31 -14.88 19.41 3.88
C ILE A 31 -16.08 19.29 4.81
N HIS A 32 -16.70 20.43 5.10
CA HIS A 32 -17.96 20.53 5.83
C HIS A 32 -19.06 21.03 4.91
N SER A 33 -20.28 21.14 5.40
CA SER A 33 -21.44 21.59 4.61
C SER A 33 -21.32 23.04 4.16
N ASP A 34 -20.59 23.86 4.90
CA ASP A 34 -20.50 25.32 4.79
C ASP A 34 -19.06 25.84 4.74
N GLU A 35 -18.08 24.99 4.99
CA GLU A 35 -16.67 25.38 4.96
C GLU A 35 -15.76 24.29 4.40
N ILE A 36 -14.60 24.71 3.89
CA ILE A 36 -13.51 23.85 3.40
C ILE A 36 -12.22 24.29 4.07
N VAL A 37 -11.48 23.34 4.64
CA VAL A 37 -10.18 23.61 5.25
C VAL A 37 -9.07 23.16 4.29
N VAL A 38 -8.25 24.13 3.88
CA VAL A 38 -7.08 23.89 2.99
C VAL A 38 -5.80 24.25 3.74
N HIS A 39 -4.89 23.29 3.83
CA HIS A 39 -3.54 23.53 4.32
C HIS A 39 -2.64 23.99 3.17
N LEU A 40 -2.15 25.23 3.23
CA LEU A 40 -1.22 25.74 2.23
C LEU A 40 0.16 25.08 2.38
N THR A 41 0.76 24.66 1.26
CA THR A 41 2.06 23.98 1.27
C THR A 41 3.21 24.95 1.47
N ASP A 42 4.37 24.43 1.85
CA ASP A 42 5.58 25.19 2.18
C ASP A 42 5.95 26.27 1.15
N GLY A 43 6.48 27.38 1.66
CA GLY A 43 6.94 28.52 0.87
C GLY A 43 5.86 29.54 0.53
N GLN A 44 4.59 29.31 0.92
CA GLN A 44 3.49 30.25 0.69
C GLN A 44 3.16 31.02 1.97
N GLN A 45 4.04 31.94 2.32
CA GLN A 45 3.90 32.76 3.54
C GLN A 45 3.18 34.11 3.28
N ASN A 46 2.80 34.38 2.02
CA ASN A 46 2.10 35.62 1.68
C ASN A 46 0.62 35.50 2.06
N ALA A 47 0.23 36.27 3.07
CA ALA A 47 -1.16 36.34 3.56
C ALA A 47 -2.02 37.37 2.80
N ASP A 48 -1.47 38.10 1.83
CA ASP A 48 -2.16 39.18 1.13
C ASP A 48 -3.44 38.71 0.44
N ILE A 49 -3.51 37.45 0.03
CA ILE A 49 -4.71 36.85 -0.56
C ILE A 49 -5.92 36.94 0.38
N PHE A 50 -5.71 36.85 1.70
CA PHE A 50 -6.77 36.86 2.70
C PHE A 50 -7.23 38.30 3.06
N GLU A 51 -6.44 39.28 2.68
CA GLU A 51 -6.76 40.72 2.86
C GLU A 51 -7.55 41.28 1.65
N MET A 52 -7.56 40.57 0.53
CA MET A 52 -8.30 40.96 -0.66
C MET A 52 -9.80 40.68 -0.49
N ASN A 53 -10.64 41.69 -0.62
CA ASN A 53 -12.11 41.53 -0.64
C ASN A 53 -12.58 41.00 -2.01
N LEU A 54 -12.09 39.84 -2.39
CA LEU A 54 -12.38 39.13 -3.65
C LEU A 54 -12.92 37.72 -3.36
N PRO A 55 -13.74 37.17 -4.23
CA PRO A 55 -14.16 35.77 -4.11
C PRO A 55 -12.99 34.82 -4.34
N TYR A 56 -13.04 33.70 -3.65
CA TYR A 56 -12.07 32.62 -3.78
C TYR A 56 -12.60 31.53 -4.69
N ALA A 57 -11.70 30.89 -5.40
CA ALA A 57 -11.96 29.66 -6.13
C ALA A 57 -10.98 28.58 -5.68
N ILE A 58 -11.44 27.34 -5.64
CA ILE A 58 -10.62 26.15 -5.35
C ILE A 58 -10.78 25.22 -6.54
N GLU A 59 -9.67 24.84 -7.14
CA GLU A 59 -9.63 23.84 -8.20
C GLU A 59 -8.78 22.64 -7.79
N HIS A 60 -9.18 21.47 -8.26
CA HIS A 60 -8.40 20.26 -8.07
C HIS A 60 -7.05 20.39 -8.79
N GLY A 61 -5.97 20.28 -8.04
CA GLY A 61 -4.62 20.31 -8.57
C GLY A 61 -4.22 18.93 -9.11
N THR A 62 -3.87 18.86 -10.39
CA THR A 62 -3.16 17.68 -10.89
C THR A 62 -1.71 17.77 -10.45
N SER A 63 -1.27 16.82 -9.62
CA SER A 63 0.13 16.76 -9.24
C SER A 63 0.94 16.11 -10.35
N ASP A 64 1.75 16.88 -11.07
CA ASP A 64 2.80 16.34 -11.94
C ASP A 64 3.92 15.65 -11.13
N ALA A 65 3.85 15.66 -9.80
CA ALA A 65 4.86 15.09 -8.95
C ALA A 65 5.03 13.57 -9.17
N SER A 66 3.94 12.85 -9.46
CA SER A 66 4.00 11.41 -9.75
C SER A 66 4.66 11.14 -11.10
N THR A 67 4.25 11.86 -12.16
CA THR A 67 4.82 11.73 -13.50
C THR A 67 6.28 12.18 -13.54
N GLY A 68 6.60 13.32 -12.94
CA GLY A 68 7.97 13.81 -12.82
C GLY A 68 8.86 12.87 -12.01
N GLY A 69 8.31 12.21 -11.01
CA GLY A 69 8.98 11.16 -10.22
C GLY A 69 9.32 9.94 -11.07
N SER A 70 8.36 9.44 -11.86
CA SER A 70 8.54 8.29 -12.75
C SER A 70 9.61 8.56 -13.80
N ILE A 71 9.59 9.74 -14.45
CA ILE A 71 10.60 10.14 -15.44
C ILE A 71 12.00 10.21 -14.81
N ARG A 72 12.09 10.74 -13.59
CA ARG A 72 13.37 10.81 -12.85
C ARG A 72 13.91 9.41 -12.53
N ASN A 73 13.06 8.50 -12.09
CA ASN A 73 13.44 7.11 -11.82
C ASN A 73 13.90 6.39 -13.10
N LEU A 74 13.21 6.58 -14.23
CA LEU A 74 13.63 6.01 -15.51
C LEU A 74 14.99 6.58 -15.94
N HIS A 75 15.20 7.89 -15.81
CA HIS A 75 16.50 8.50 -16.09
C HIS A 75 17.60 7.95 -15.19
N GLN A 76 17.34 7.82 -13.88
CA GLN A 76 18.27 7.23 -12.92
C GLN A 76 18.63 5.78 -13.30
N PHE A 77 17.65 4.99 -13.71
CA PHE A 77 17.87 3.63 -14.20
C PHE A 77 18.72 3.59 -15.46
N ILE A 78 18.45 4.46 -16.46
CA ILE A 78 19.25 4.53 -17.70
C ILE A 78 20.70 4.87 -17.40
N CYS A 79 20.95 5.73 -16.41
CA CYS A 79 22.28 6.13 -15.96
C CYS A 79 22.97 5.14 -15.01
N ALA A 80 22.26 4.12 -14.54
CA ALA A 80 22.80 3.11 -13.63
C ALA A 80 23.88 2.25 -14.31
N PRO A 81 24.77 1.60 -13.53
CA PRO A 81 25.74 0.64 -14.05
C PRO A 81 25.07 -0.44 -14.91
N LYS A 82 25.76 -0.87 -15.98
CA LYS A 82 25.23 -1.87 -16.91
C LYS A 82 24.75 -3.14 -16.19
N GLU A 83 25.52 -3.63 -15.22
CA GLU A 83 25.18 -4.83 -14.44
C GLU A 83 23.82 -4.71 -13.71
N LYS A 84 23.49 -3.53 -13.16
CA LYS A 84 22.19 -3.26 -12.53
C LYS A 84 21.06 -3.21 -13.56
N ARG A 85 21.30 -2.61 -14.71
CA ARG A 85 20.32 -2.57 -15.81
C ARG A 85 20.05 -3.96 -16.35
N ASP A 86 21.11 -4.72 -16.64
CA ASP A 86 21.02 -6.10 -17.16
C ASP A 86 20.24 -7.01 -16.15
N LEU A 87 20.49 -6.84 -14.85
CA LEU A 87 19.76 -7.56 -13.80
C LEU A 87 18.26 -7.25 -13.85
N LEU A 88 17.91 -5.96 -13.81
CA LEU A 88 16.51 -5.52 -13.76
C LEU A 88 15.74 -5.79 -15.07
N LEU A 89 16.44 -5.90 -16.19
CA LEU A 89 15.89 -6.31 -17.48
C LEU A 89 15.97 -7.83 -17.73
N GLY A 90 16.40 -8.63 -16.76
CA GLY A 90 16.50 -10.07 -16.93
C GLY A 90 17.63 -10.55 -17.86
N GLN A 91 18.52 -9.66 -18.30
CA GLN A 91 19.67 -9.99 -19.17
C GLN A 91 20.86 -10.59 -18.40
N ARG A 92 20.79 -10.54 -17.07
CA ARG A 92 21.71 -11.17 -16.15
C ARG A 92 20.93 -11.90 -15.06
N ALA A 93 21.26 -13.17 -14.83
CA ALA A 93 20.68 -13.91 -13.71
C ALA A 93 21.09 -13.31 -12.36
N PRO A 94 20.20 -13.33 -11.35
CA PRO A 94 20.55 -12.95 -9.99
C PRO A 94 21.56 -13.94 -9.41
N GLN A 95 22.43 -13.46 -8.51
CA GLN A 95 23.44 -14.25 -7.85
C GLN A 95 22.97 -14.76 -6.50
N ARG A 96 23.50 -15.90 -6.08
CA ARG A 96 23.23 -16.53 -4.79
C ARG A 96 24.52 -16.99 -4.12
N ASP A 97 24.63 -16.77 -2.82
CA ASP A 97 25.67 -17.35 -1.98
C ASP A 97 25.07 -18.41 -1.05
N ALA A 98 25.15 -19.67 -1.46
CA ALA A 98 24.61 -20.80 -0.71
C ALA A 98 25.40 -21.13 0.57
N SER A 99 26.56 -20.50 0.80
CA SER A 99 27.37 -20.71 2.01
C SER A 99 26.80 -19.99 3.24
N LEU A 100 25.95 -18.98 3.03
CA LEU A 100 25.36 -18.21 4.11
C LEU A 100 24.32 -19.04 4.87
N SER A 101 24.33 -18.90 6.21
CA SER A 101 23.39 -19.52 7.14
C SER A 101 22.67 -18.45 7.96
N LEU A 102 21.53 -18.78 8.56
CA LEU A 102 20.82 -17.88 9.49
C LEU A 102 21.65 -17.66 10.76
N THR A 103 21.55 -16.45 11.32
CA THR A 103 22.19 -16.09 12.59
C THR A 103 21.47 -16.73 13.79
N ARG A 104 20.18 -17.03 13.64
CA ARG A 104 19.36 -17.71 14.65
C ARG A 104 18.15 -18.39 14.00
N HIS A 105 17.46 -19.18 14.76
CA HIS A 105 16.12 -19.68 14.41
C HIS A 105 15.07 -18.57 14.66
N TYR A 106 14.20 -18.34 13.70
CA TYR A 106 13.10 -17.36 13.77
C TYR A 106 11.75 -18.04 13.89
N ASP A 107 11.50 -19.02 13.01
CA ASP A 107 10.20 -19.67 12.87
C ASP A 107 10.32 -20.91 11.99
N ASP A 108 9.72 -22.03 12.41
CA ASP A 108 9.81 -23.32 11.71
C ASP A 108 9.34 -23.27 10.23
N VAL A 109 8.44 -22.33 9.89
CA VAL A 109 7.88 -22.20 8.56
C VAL A 109 8.61 -21.15 7.71
N LEU A 110 9.15 -20.11 8.35
CA LEU A 110 9.74 -18.97 7.66
C LEU A 110 11.27 -19.07 7.50
N ASP A 111 11.95 -19.91 8.28
CA ASP A 111 13.40 -19.99 8.25
C ASP A 111 13.97 -20.30 6.86
N ASP A 112 13.35 -21.22 6.10
CA ASP A 112 13.76 -21.49 4.73
C ASP A 112 13.64 -20.25 3.82
N ILE A 113 12.55 -19.50 3.94
CA ILE A 113 12.32 -18.27 3.17
C ILE A 113 13.33 -17.19 3.54
N ILE A 114 13.58 -16.99 4.84
CA ILE A 114 14.53 -15.98 5.34
C ILE A 114 15.95 -16.37 4.91
N LEU A 115 16.30 -17.66 4.98
CA LEU A 115 17.60 -18.15 4.53
C LEU A 115 17.81 -17.90 3.03
N ARG A 116 16.84 -18.25 2.20
CA ARG A 116 16.91 -17.98 0.74
C ARG A 116 16.99 -16.49 0.45
N ALA A 117 16.20 -15.68 1.16
CA ALA A 117 16.28 -14.24 1.06
C ALA A 117 17.65 -13.70 1.47
N LYS A 118 18.32 -14.28 2.50
CA LYS A 118 19.68 -13.93 2.89
C LYS A 118 20.71 -14.33 1.84
N GLN A 119 20.60 -15.55 1.31
CA GLN A 119 21.51 -16.11 0.32
C GLN A 119 21.45 -15.40 -1.05
N ALA A 120 20.30 -14.86 -1.43
CA ALA A 120 20.19 -14.04 -2.63
C ALA A 120 21.05 -12.77 -2.50
N GLN A 121 21.91 -12.49 -3.46
CA GLN A 121 22.84 -11.36 -3.41
C GLN A 121 22.31 -10.12 -4.14
N ASP A 122 21.47 -10.29 -5.13
CA ASP A 122 20.90 -9.20 -5.93
C ASP A 122 19.46 -8.88 -5.52
N TYR A 123 18.56 -9.86 -5.61
CA TYR A 123 17.17 -9.69 -5.17
C TYR A 123 16.51 -11.00 -4.72
N PHE A 124 15.42 -10.82 -3.97
CA PHE A 124 14.51 -11.88 -3.58
C PHE A 124 13.06 -11.41 -3.68
N LEU A 125 12.17 -12.28 -4.13
CA LEU A 125 10.76 -11.99 -4.36
C LEU A 125 9.91 -12.79 -3.38
N LEU A 126 9.07 -12.13 -2.58
CA LEU A 126 8.21 -12.79 -1.60
C LEU A 126 6.74 -12.60 -1.94
N VAL A 127 6.09 -13.66 -2.41
CA VAL A 127 4.65 -13.70 -2.61
C VAL A 127 3.97 -13.93 -1.26
N GLY A 128 3.20 -12.95 -0.83
CA GLY A 128 2.49 -12.97 0.46
C GLY A 128 1.01 -12.70 0.31
N PRO A 129 0.17 -13.73 0.15
CA PRO A 129 -1.28 -13.60 0.15
C PRO A 129 -1.85 -12.94 1.41
N PRO A 130 -3.16 -12.58 1.44
CA PRO A 130 -3.76 -11.90 2.57
C PRO A 130 -3.65 -12.70 3.87
N GLY A 131 -3.28 -12.02 4.97
CA GLY A 131 -3.24 -12.64 6.30
C GLY A 131 -2.07 -13.58 6.55
N THR A 132 -1.08 -13.64 5.66
CA THR A 132 0.08 -14.54 5.82
C THR A 132 1.23 -13.97 6.65
N GLY A 133 1.08 -12.76 7.19
CA GLY A 133 2.09 -12.14 8.05
C GLY A 133 3.27 -11.55 7.29
N LYS A 134 3.05 -10.99 6.09
CA LYS A 134 4.08 -10.30 5.29
C LYS A 134 4.90 -9.33 6.11
N THR A 135 4.24 -8.34 6.69
CA THR A 135 4.88 -7.24 7.43
C THR A 135 5.23 -7.64 8.86
N SER A 136 4.28 -8.25 9.58
CA SER A 136 4.43 -8.55 11.02
C SER A 136 5.41 -9.68 11.33
N ARG A 137 5.68 -10.58 10.38
CA ARG A 137 6.57 -11.74 10.59
C ARG A 137 7.69 -11.79 9.54
N ALA A 138 7.39 -11.96 8.25
CA ALA A 138 8.41 -12.16 7.23
C ALA A 138 9.34 -10.94 7.10
N LEU A 139 8.80 -9.73 6.90
CA LEU A 139 9.59 -8.50 6.83
C LEU A 139 10.37 -8.27 8.13
N LYS A 140 9.71 -8.42 9.29
CA LYS A 140 10.36 -8.32 10.60
C LYS A 140 11.61 -9.18 10.69
N PHE A 141 11.49 -10.46 10.41
CA PHE A 141 12.60 -11.40 10.55
C PHE A 141 13.71 -11.16 9.52
N MET A 142 13.36 -10.74 8.29
CA MET A 142 14.35 -10.32 7.29
C MET A 142 15.13 -9.07 7.74
N VAL A 143 14.48 -8.10 8.37
CA VAL A 143 15.13 -6.91 8.94
C VAL A 143 16.04 -7.32 10.11
N GLU A 144 15.56 -8.13 11.04
CA GLU A 144 16.34 -8.61 12.19
C GLU A 144 17.58 -9.39 11.73
N GLU A 145 17.43 -10.31 10.75
CA GLU A 145 18.54 -11.05 10.18
C GLU A 145 19.58 -10.13 9.54
N ALA A 146 19.14 -9.15 8.74
CA ALA A 146 20.03 -8.20 8.10
C ALA A 146 20.74 -7.26 9.12
N LEU A 147 20.10 -6.99 10.25
CA LEU A 147 20.72 -6.22 11.33
C LEU A 147 21.73 -7.05 12.14
N ASN A 148 21.52 -8.35 12.27
CA ASN A 148 22.43 -9.25 13.01
C ASN A 148 23.68 -9.66 12.20
N ASP A 149 23.63 -9.55 10.88
CA ASP A 149 24.72 -9.93 9.97
C ASP A 149 25.94 -8.98 10.01
N GLY A 150 25.95 -7.99 10.87
CA GLY A 150 27.06 -7.04 11.05
C GLY A 150 27.27 -6.73 12.52
N THR A 151 28.33 -7.25 13.08
CA THR A 151 28.98 -6.86 14.34
C THR A 151 28.29 -5.75 15.17
N GLY A 152 27.86 -6.11 16.39
CA GLY A 152 27.59 -5.25 17.53
C GLY A 152 26.61 -4.10 17.30
N MET A 153 25.42 -4.17 17.88
CA MET A 153 24.53 -2.98 17.95
C MET A 153 25.25 -1.83 18.63
N PRO A 154 25.36 -0.64 18.00
CA PRO A 154 25.64 0.55 18.77
C PRO A 154 24.44 0.82 19.67
N THR A 155 24.65 0.87 20.98
CA THR A 155 23.63 1.31 21.93
C THR A 155 23.32 2.78 21.72
N ALA A 156 22.07 3.22 22.00
CA ALA A 156 21.65 4.60 21.88
C ALA A 156 22.62 5.60 22.61
N GLU A 157 23.30 5.14 23.65
CA GLU A 157 24.33 5.90 24.40
C GLU A 157 25.63 6.12 23.58
N SER A 158 25.99 5.21 22.68
CA SER A 158 27.20 5.35 21.85
C SER A 158 27.03 6.34 20.70
N ILE A 159 25.81 6.57 20.25
CA ILE A 159 25.45 7.56 19.22
C ILE A 159 25.52 8.98 19.80
N ALA A 160 25.13 9.15 21.05
CA ALA A 160 25.12 10.44 21.72
C ALA A 160 26.52 10.95 22.15
N SER A 161 27.52 10.09 22.26
CA SER A 161 28.84 10.42 22.81
C SER A 161 29.92 10.89 21.82
N GLY A 162 29.60 11.17 20.55
CA GLY A 162 30.45 11.92 19.62
C GLY A 162 31.84 11.34 19.34
N GLY A 163 31.99 10.02 19.30
CA GLY A 163 33.24 9.36 18.96
C GLY A 163 33.69 9.66 17.53
N LYS A 164 34.95 10.05 17.39
CA LYS A 164 35.58 10.42 16.10
C LYS A 164 35.54 9.26 15.11
N THR A 165 35.15 9.57 13.86
CA THR A 165 35.03 8.69 12.70
C THR A 165 33.89 7.66 12.79
N ALA A 166 32.68 8.10 12.47
CA ALA A 166 31.58 7.17 12.15
C ALA A 166 31.95 6.43 10.85
N GLN A 167 32.52 5.24 10.96
CA GLN A 167 32.46 4.29 9.87
C GLN A 167 31.00 4.06 9.55
N GLN A 168 30.62 4.05 8.26
CA GLN A 168 29.26 3.72 7.86
C GLN A 168 28.85 2.41 8.55
N PRO A 169 27.69 2.35 9.19
CA PRO A 169 27.25 1.12 9.83
C PRO A 169 27.26 -0.02 8.81
N ALA A 170 27.72 -1.19 9.23
CA ALA A 170 28.02 -2.35 8.38
C ALA A 170 26.84 -2.78 7.48
N SER A 171 25.59 -2.45 7.84
CA SER A 171 24.39 -2.67 7.02
C SER A 171 23.38 -1.54 7.21
N SER A 172 23.07 -0.82 6.13
CA SER A 172 22.00 0.18 6.09
C SER A 172 20.82 -0.41 5.33
N ILE A 173 19.64 -0.31 5.91
CA ILE A 173 18.40 -0.89 5.41
C ILE A 173 17.43 0.23 5.05
N LEU A 174 16.86 0.14 3.86
CA LEU A 174 15.80 1.03 3.38
C LEU A 174 14.49 0.25 3.33
N LEU A 175 13.49 0.66 4.10
CA LEU A 175 12.16 0.06 4.09
C LEU A 175 11.20 0.98 3.37
N MET A 176 10.50 0.47 2.38
CA MET A 176 9.58 1.25 1.57
C MET A 176 8.24 0.56 1.42
N SER A 177 7.19 1.36 1.21
CA SER A 177 5.91 0.88 0.73
C SER A 177 5.22 1.91 -0.16
N TYR A 178 4.10 1.54 -0.77
CA TYR A 178 3.33 2.42 -1.65
C TYR A 178 2.57 3.50 -0.87
N THR A 179 1.90 3.13 0.23
CA THR A 179 1.02 4.01 1.00
C THR A 179 1.60 4.40 2.35
N ASN A 180 1.22 5.59 2.85
CA ASN A 180 1.58 6.01 4.20
C ASN A 180 1.07 5.04 5.28
N ARG A 181 -0.11 4.46 5.09
CA ARG A 181 -0.67 3.47 5.99
C ARG A 181 0.22 2.23 6.11
N ALA A 182 0.67 1.69 4.98
CA ALA A 182 1.58 0.53 4.99
C ALA A 182 2.95 0.89 5.60
N VAL A 183 3.41 2.14 5.41
CA VAL A 183 4.60 2.66 6.11
C VAL A 183 4.35 2.74 7.62
N ASP A 184 3.15 3.13 8.07
CA ASP A 184 2.79 3.14 9.50
C ASP A 184 2.81 1.72 10.09
N GLU A 185 2.32 0.70 9.36
CA GLU A 185 2.39 -0.71 9.77
C GLU A 185 3.85 -1.20 9.90
N ILE A 186 4.74 -0.77 9.00
CA ILE A 186 6.20 -1.03 9.12
C ILE A 186 6.77 -0.33 10.36
N CYS A 187 6.40 0.93 10.61
CA CYS A 187 6.84 1.67 11.80
C CYS A 187 6.37 1.00 13.09
N GLU A 188 5.12 0.53 13.15
CA GLU A 188 4.58 -0.20 14.30
C GLU A 188 5.40 -1.48 14.57
N MET A 189 5.69 -2.26 13.55
CA MET A 189 6.53 -3.45 13.66
C MET A 189 7.93 -3.12 14.18
N LEU A 190 8.55 -2.02 13.73
CA LEU A 190 9.88 -1.60 14.20
C LEU A 190 9.85 -1.15 15.66
N VAL A 191 8.84 -0.38 16.08
CA VAL A 191 8.64 0.03 17.47
C VAL A 191 8.46 -1.17 18.38
N ASP A 192 7.58 -2.11 18.00
CA ASP A 192 7.30 -3.33 18.77
C ASP A 192 8.54 -4.24 18.89
N SER A 193 9.44 -4.16 17.90
CA SER A 193 10.70 -4.91 17.89
C SER A 193 11.86 -4.15 18.56
N GLY A 194 11.66 -2.92 19.02
CA GLY A 194 12.70 -2.08 19.60
C GLY A 194 13.82 -1.70 18.61
N ILE A 195 13.53 -1.67 17.31
CA ILE A 195 14.50 -1.35 16.26
C ILE A 195 14.49 0.16 16.01
N PRO A 196 15.60 0.88 16.23
CA PRO A 196 15.70 2.31 15.94
C PRO A 196 15.61 2.59 14.44
N PHE A 197 14.84 3.59 14.05
CA PHE A 197 14.67 4.00 12.66
C PHE A 197 14.42 5.51 12.51
N LEU A 198 14.58 6.01 11.29
CA LEU A 198 14.12 7.33 10.87
C LEU A 198 13.04 7.19 9.81
N ARG A 199 11.98 7.99 9.92
CA ARG A 199 10.91 8.06 8.94
C ARG A 199 11.06 9.29 8.06
N LEU A 200 11.03 9.08 6.75
CA LEU A 200 10.85 10.14 5.74
C LEU A 200 9.35 10.29 5.46
N GLY A 201 8.82 11.49 5.64
CA GLY A 201 7.40 11.74 5.43
C GLY A 201 7.00 13.13 5.90
N SER A 202 5.71 13.44 5.77
CA SER A 202 5.09 14.63 6.32
C SER A 202 4.35 14.31 7.62
N GLU A 203 4.35 15.24 8.55
CA GLU A 203 3.60 15.14 9.81
C GLU A 203 2.09 14.92 9.58
N TYR A 204 1.54 15.47 8.49
CA TYR A 204 0.12 15.37 8.13
C TYR A 204 -0.29 14.04 7.51
N SER A 205 0.66 13.29 6.98
CA SER A 205 0.44 11.97 6.36
C SER A 205 0.93 10.80 7.20
N CYS A 206 1.25 11.05 8.46
CA CYS A 206 1.83 10.13 9.40
C CYS A 206 0.90 9.95 10.61
N ASP A 207 0.71 8.70 11.06
CA ASP A 207 0.03 8.46 12.33
C ASP A 207 0.76 9.20 13.47
N GLU A 208 0.02 9.78 14.43
CA GLU A 208 0.57 10.58 15.53
C GLU A 208 1.63 9.84 16.34
N ARG A 209 1.45 8.53 16.51
CA ARG A 209 2.40 7.65 17.24
C ARG A 209 3.81 7.66 16.63
N PHE A 210 3.92 7.89 15.32
CA PHE A 210 5.20 7.81 14.59
C PHE A 210 5.77 9.16 14.21
N ARG A 211 5.12 10.29 14.56
CA ARG A 211 5.63 11.65 14.34
C ARG A 211 7.01 11.89 14.99
N PRO A 212 7.33 11.36 16.19
CA PRO A 212 8.66 11.54 16.80
C PRO A 212 9.81 10.95 15.97
N TYR A 213 9.53 9.96 15.12
CA TYR A 213 10.52 9.30 14.26
C TYR A 213 10.73 10.01 12.91
N LEU A 214 9.92 11.03 12.61
CA LEU A 214 10.12 11.84 11.40
C LEU A 214 11.49 12.52 11.46
N ILE A 215 12.21 12.50 10.33
CA ILE A 215 13.57 13.02 10.25
C ILE A 215 13.64 14.48 10.75
N GLU A 216 12.64 15.30 10.40
CA GLU A 216 12.54 16.71 10.80
C GLU A 216 12.39 16.90 12.31
N LYS A 217 11.66 15.99 12.98
CA LYS A 217 11.51 16.00 14.43
C LYS A 217 12.74 15.43 15.14
N ALA A 218 13.26 14.32 14.63
CA ALA A 218 14.41 13.63 15.21
C ALA A 218 15.70 14.48 15.20
N ILE A 219 15.83 15.41 14.23
CA ILE A 219 16.99 16.31 14.10
C ILE A 219 16.75 17.70 14.67
N SER A 220 15.56 17.99 15.21
CA SER A 220 15.21 19.34 15.73
C SER A 220 16.21 19.87 16.77
N ASP A 221 16.74 18.98 17.59
CA ASP A 221 17.70 19.30 18.63
C ASP A 221 19.16 19.30 18.18
N CYS A 222 19.42 18.99 16.89
CA CYS A 222 20.77 18.97 16.36
C CYS A 222 21.26 20.39 16.01
N PRO A 223 22.25 20.93 16.71
CA PRO A 223 22.63 22.36 16.57
C PRO A 223 23.44 22.65 15.31
N LYS A 224 23.97 21.62 14.61
CA LYS A 224 24.88 21.76 13.47
C LYS A 224 24.53 20.78 12.36
N LEU A 225 24.69 21.23 11.11
CA LEU A 225 24.45 20.42 9.91
C LEU A 225 25.25 19.10 9.92
N GLU A 226 26.49 19.13 10.40
CA GLU A 226 27.32 17.93 10.50
C GLU A 226 26.75 16.92 11.51
N ALA A 227 26.17 17.38 12.62
CA ALA A 227 25.49 16.49 13.58
C ALA A 227 24.25 15.85 12.96
N ILE A 228 23.48 16.59 12.17
CA ILE A 228 22.33 16.08 11.41
C ILE A 228 22.79 14.97 10.45
N LYS A 229 23.84 15.26 9.68
CA LYS A 229 24.42 14.31 8.74
C LYS A 229 24.88 13.02 9.44
N GLN A 230 25.59 13.13 10.55
CA GLN A 230 26.07 12.00 11.34
C GLN A 230 24.91 11.19 11.93
N TYR A 231 23.85 11.85 12.36
CA TYR A 231 22.65 11.19 12.88
C TYR A 231 21.96 10.34 11.78
N ILE A 232 21.78 10.91 10.57
CA ILE A 232 21.21 10.20 9.44
C ILE A 232 22.11 9.02 9.01
N ILE A 233 23.42 9.22 8.92
CA ILE A 233 24.38 8.17 8.56
C ILE A 233 24.39 7.07 9.62
N GLY A 234 24.36 7.43 10.90
CA GLY A 234 24.40 6.51 12.03
C GLY A 234 23.15 5.64 12.18
N THR A 235 21.99 6.13 11.78
CA THR A 235 20.74 5.36 11.87
C THR A 235 20.70 4.26 10.82
N ARG A 236 20.61 3.00 11.24
CA ARG A 236 20.70 1.85 10.32
C ARG A 236 19.48 1.67 9.42
N VAL A 237 18.29 2.01 9.92
CA VAL A 237 17.01 1.78 9.22
C VAL A 237 16.35 3.12 8.85
N ILE A 238 16.06 3.29 7.58
CA ILE A 238 15.29 4.42 7.04
C ILE A 238 13.99 3.89 6.46
N VAL A 239 12.88 4.57 6.76
CA VAL A 239 11.53 4.14 6.34
C VAL A 239 10.82 5.28 5.61
N GLY A 240 10.06 4.97 4.56
CA GLY A 240 9.21 5.96 3.88
C GLY A 240 8.46 5.39 2.68
N THR A 241 7.63 6.21 2.05
CA THR A 241 6.98 5.81 0.80
C THR A 241 7.95 5.89 -0.38
N THR A 242 7.72 5.09 -1.42
CA THR A 242 8.52 5.18 -2.67
C THR A 242 8.45 6.57 -3.29
N SER A 243 7.30 7.23 -3.25
CA SER A 243 7.12 8.60 -3.72
C SER A 243 7.99 9.59 -2.92
N MET A 244 8.06 9.43 -1.60
CA MET A 244 8.90 10.27 -0.74
C MET A 244 10.39 10.07 -1.04
N MET A 245 10.83 8.82 -1.24
CA MET A 245 12.22 8.51 -1.59
C MET A 245 12.60 9.11 -2.95
N THR A 246 11.71 9.05 -3.94
CA THR A 246 11.91 9.68 -5.26
C THR A 246 11.99 11.20 -5.17
N SER A 247 11.23 11.83 -4.27
CA SER A 247 11.22 13.28 -4.10
C SER A 247 12.40 13.80 -3.28
N LYS A 248 13.02 12.96 -2.46
CA LYS A 248 14.17 13.31 -1.60
C LYS A 248 15.43 12.49 -1.96
N PRO A 249 15.97 12.60 -3.20
CA PRO A 249 17.09 11.78 -3.66
C PRO A 249 18.39 12.02 -2.90
N PHE A 250 18.50 13.12 -2.14
CA PHE A 250 19.67 13.44 -1.32
C PHE A 250 20.01 12.33 -0.32
N ILE A 251 19.01 11.52 0.10
CA ILE A 251 19.24 10.43 1.05
C ILE A 251 20.22 9.39 0.51
N PHE A 252 20.14 9.09 -0.80
CA PHE A 252 21.07 8.17 -1.48
C PHE A 252 22.47 8.78 -1.67
N SER A 253 22.58 10.11 -1.69
CA SER A 253 23.88 10.79 -1.72
C SER A 253 24.55 10.83 -0.34
N LEU A 254 23.76 10.84 0.73
CA LEU A 254 24.25 10.86 2.12
C LEU A 254 24.59 9.45 2.63
N LYS A 255 23.83 8.44 2.19
CA LYS A 255 23.88 7.11 2.76
C LYS A 255 23.75 6.05 1.68
N HIS A 256 24.64 5.06 1.74
CA HIS A 256 24.57 3.88 0.90
C HIS A 256 23.73 2.81 1.57
N PHE A 257 22.77 2.22 0.83
CA PHE A 257 21.90 1.18 1.33
C PHE A 257 22.32 -0.19 0.77
N LYS A 258 22.68 -1.10 1.67
CA LYS A 258 23.00 -2.47 1.29
C LYS A 258 21.76 -3.30 0.96
N LEU A 259 20.65 -2.99 1.62
CA LEU A 259 19.38 -3.70 1.46
C LEU A 259 18.23 -2.71 1.38
N ALA A 260 17.37 -2.88 0.40
CA ALA A 260 16.05 -2.28 0.37
C ALA A 260 14.97 -3.37 0.46
N ILE A 261 13.97 -3.19 1.30
CA ILE A 261 12.80 -4.08 1.35
C ILE A 261 11.56 -3.24 1.04
N ILE A 262 10.80 -3.68 0.05
CA ILE A 262 9.63 -2.95 -0.44
C ILE A 262 8.39 -3.80 -0.19
N ASP A 263 7.56 -3.37 0.76
CA ASP A 263 6.28 -4.01 1.03
C ASP A 263 5.18 -3.46 0.12
N GLU A 264 4.15 -4.26 -0.15
CA GLU A 264 3.06 -3.99 -1.10
C GLU A 264 3.58 -3.60 -2.50
N SER A 265 4.69 -4.21 -2.94
CA SER A 265 5.38 -3.87 -4.20
C SER A 265 4.56 -4.18 -5.45
N SER A 266 3.56 -5.04 -5.37
CA SER A 266 2.61 -5.32 -6.45
C SER A 266 1.73 -4.12 -6.82
N GLN A 267 1.62 -3.12 -5.95
CA GLN A 267 0.87 -1.88 -6.19
C GLN A 267 1.72 -0.76 -6.81
N ILE A 268 3.01 -1.00 -7.04
CA ILE A 268 3.95 0.00 -7.52
C ILE A 268 4.31 -0.29 -8.97
N LEU A 269 3.99 0.66 -9.86
CA LEU A 269 4.40 0.57 -11.26
C LEU A 269 5.93 0.59 -11.38
N GLU A 270 6.45 -0.15 -12.34
CA GLU A 270 7.89 -0.28 -12.59
C GLU A 270 8.61 1.07 -12.71
N PRO A 271 8.10 2.08 -13.46
CA PRO A 271 8.74 3.39 -13.54
C PRO A 271 8.89 4.13 -12.21
N ASN A 272 8.06 3.80 -11.22
CA ASN A 272 8.12 4.43 -9.90
C ASN A 272 9.13 3.78 -8.95
N LEU A 273 9.70 2.64 -9.33
CA LEU A 273 10.54 1.83 -8.44
C LEU A 273 11.94 1.57 -9.02
N ILE A 274 12.07 1.37 -10.33
CA ILE A 274 13.27 0.84 -10.96
C ILE A 274 14.52 1.73 -10.73
N GLY A 275 14.35 3.03 -10.67
CA GLY A 275 15.43 3.98 -10.38
C GLY A 275 15.92 3.86 -8.93
N LEU A 276 15.00 3.71 -7.97
CA LEU A 276 15.36 3.53 -6.56
C LEU A 276 16.12 2.22 -6.34
N LEU A 277 15.68 1.14 -7.00
CA LEU A 277 16.34 -0.18 -6.90
C LEU A 277 17.71 -0.21 -7.53
N SER A 278 17.96 0.62 -8.54
CA SER A 278 19.29 0.74 -9.15
C SER A 278 20.31 1.40 -8.23
N ALA A 279 19.88 2.10 -7.19
CA ALA A 279 20.71 2.83 -6.21
C ALA A 279 21.05 2.03 -4.95
N VAL A 280 20.60 0.77 -4.84
CA VAL A 280 20.87 -0.10 -3.70
C VAL A 280 21.63 -1.36 -4.14
N ASP A 281 22.33 -2.02 -3.19
CA ASP A 281 23.09 -3.23 -3.56
C ASP A 281 22.15 -4.40 -3.82
N LYS A 282 21.23 -4.65 -2.89
CA LYS A 282 20.27 -5.74 -2.91
C LYS A 282 18.88 -5.24 -2.58
N PHE A 283 17.85 -5.89 -3.13
CA PHE A 283 16.48 -5.58 -2.77
C PHE A 283 15.61 -6.84 -2.54
N ILE A 284 14.59 -6.69 -1.71
CA ILE A 284 13.54 -7.68 -1.52
C ILE A 284 12.20 -7.01 -1.85
N LEU A 285 11.46 -7.60 -2.77
CA LEU A 285 10.10 -7.18 -3.10
C LEU A 285 9.11 -8.12 -2.41
N ILE A 286 8.23 -7.55 -1.61
CA ILE A 286 7.14 -8.28 -0.94
C ILE A 286 5.83 -7.79 -1.53
N GLY A 287 4.98 -8.70 -1.98
CA GLY A 287 3.72 -8.31 -2.61
C GLY A 287 2.78 -9.48 -2.88
N ASP A 288 1.64 -9.14 -3.46
CA ASP A 288 0.67 -10.11 -3.95
C ASP A 288 0.04 -9.59 -5.23
N TYR A 289 0.53 -10.04 -6.37
CA TYR A 289 0.05 -9.60 -7.70
C TYR A 289 -1.34 -10.13 -8.07
N LYS A 290 -1.93 -10.99 -7.23
CA LYS A 290 -3.32 -11.48 -7.36
C LYS A 290 -4.34 -10.62 -6.60
N GLN A 291 -3.87 -9.66 -5.80
CA GLN A 291 -4.69 -8.61 -5.21
C GLN A 291 -4.84 -7.42 -6.17
N LEU A 292 -5.37 -6.31 -5.68
CA LEU A 292 -5.55 -5.11 -6.49
C LEU A 292 -4.21 -4.63 -7.09
N PRO A 293 -4.16 -4.42 -8.43
CA PRO A 293 -2.98 -3.91 -9.09
C PRO A 293 -2.75 -2.43 -8.79
N ALA A 294 -1.63 -1.90 -9.26
CA ALA A 294 -1.38 -0.46 -9.27
C ALA A 294 -2.51 0.29 -10.00
N VAL A 295 -2.87 1.48 -9.49
CA VAL A 295 -3.89 2.32 -10.12
C VAL A 295 -3.32 2.95 -11.39
N VAL A 296 -3.92 2.64 -12.54
CA VAL A 296 -3.54 3.17 -13.85
C VAL A 296 -4.76 3.79 -14.52
N GLN A 297 -4.63 5.00 -15.03
CA GLN A 297 -5.71 5.70 -15.72
C GLN A 297 -5.93 5.19 -17.16
N GLN A 298 -4.86 4.74 -17.81
CA GLN A 298 -4.89 4.22 -19.16
C GLN A 298 -5.63 2.87 -19.21
N SER A 299 -6.37 2.60 -20.27
CA SER A 299 -7.08 1.33 -20.44
C SER A 299 -6.11 0.15 -20.52
N GLU A 300 -6.62 -1.06 -20.28
CA GLU A 300 -5.81 -2.28 -20.40
C GLU A 300 -5.33 -2.52 -21.84
N GLN A 301 -6.17 -2.19 -22.81
CA GLN A 301 -5.83 -2.30 -24.23
C GLN A 301 -4.75 -1.31 -24.63
N ASP A 302 -4.84 -0.04 -24.20
CA ASP A 302 -3.85 0.99 -24.52
C ASP A 302 -2.51 0.78 -23.81
N SER A 303 -2.51 0.02 -22.70
CA SER A 303 -1.32 -0.31 -21.93
C SER A 303 -0.67 -1.62 -22.35
N GLY A 304 -1.35 -2.40 -23.18
CA GLY A 304 -0.86 -3.69 -23.67
C GLY A 304 0.36 -3.56 -24.56
N ILE A 305 1.28 -4.51 -24.45
CA ILE A 305 2.42 -4.60 -25.37
C ILE A 305 1.93 -5.38 -26.60
N PRO A 306 2.00 -4.82 -27.82
CA PRO A 306 1.60 -5.50 -29.04
C PRO A 306 2.32 -6.84 -29.23
N THR A 307 1.61 -7.84 -29.70
CA THR A 307 2.24 -9.11 -30.08
C THR A 307 3.07 -8.96 -31.36
N ILE A 308 4.03 -9.84 -31.58
CA ILE A 308 4.97 -9.80 -32.73
C ILE A 308 4.24 -9.64 -34.07
N ASN A 309 3.03 -10.20 -34.20
CA ASN A 309 2.23 -10.11 -35.43
C ASN A 309 1.64 -8.72 -35.69
N ASP A 310 1.49 -7.88 -34.67
CA ASP A 310 0.94 -6.53 -34.77
C ASP A 310 2.06 -5.48 -35.02
N SER A 311 3.29 -5.76 -34.59
CA SER A 311 4.43 -4.85 -34.69
C SER A 311 5.01 -4.70 -36.10
N GLN A 312 4.67 -5.57 -37.03
CA GLN A 312 5.11 -5.47 -38.43
C GLN A 312 4.52 -4.27 -39.19
N LYS A 313 3.54 -3.56 -38.62
CA LYS A 313 2.86 -2.45 -39.31
C LYS A 313 3.55 -1.08 -39.14
N ASP A 314 4.29 -0.85 -38.07
CA ASP A 314 4.82 0.50 -37.77
C ASP A 314 6.36 0.64 -37.69
N GLY A 315 7.14 -0.39 -37.89
CA GLY A 315 8.57 -0.39 -38.26
C GLY A 315 9.58 0.32 -37.35
N ILE A 316 9.24 0.79 -36.14
CA ILE A 316 10.10 1.68 -35.34
C ILE A 316 10.69 1.01 -34.08
N ILE A 317 10.02 0.02 -33.48
CA ILE A 317 10.50 -0.63 -32.25
C ILE A 317 10.32 -2.14 -32.37
N ASP A 318 11.36 -2.90 -32.07
CA ASP A 318 11.26 -4.36 -31.94
C ASP A 318 10.63 -4.71 -30.59
N MET A 319 9.32 -4.94 -30.58
CA MET A 319 8.54 -5.25 -29.40
C MET A 319 8.82 -6.67 -28.85
N SER A 320 9.53 -7.52 -29.60
CA SER A 320 9.93 -8.86 -29.15
C SER A 320 10.80 -8.77 -27.89
N ILE A 321 11.67 -7.76 -27.81
CA ILE A 321 12.55 -7.51 -26.66
C ILE A 321 11.75 -7.31 -25.37
N LEU A 322 10.58 -6.67 -25.42
CA LEU A 322 9.74 -6.43 -24.24
C LEU A 322 9.06 -7.72 -23.77
N GLN A 323 8.70 -8.59 -24.71
CA GLN A 323 8.15 -9.91 -24.39
C GLN A 323 9.23 -10.82 -23.78
N ASP A 324 10.46 -10.73 -24.29
CA ASP A 324 11.60 -11.52 -23.81
C ASP A 324 11.92 -11.22 -22.32
N ILE A 325 11.55 -10.06 -21.81
CA ILE A 325 11.69 -9.69 -20.39
C ILE A 325 10.38 -9.89 -19.59
N CYS A 326 9.42 -10.61 -20.12
CA CYS A 326 8.08 -10.85 -19.56
C CYS A 326 7.26 -9.56 -19.31
N LEU A 327 7.51 -8.48 -20.07
CA LEU A 327 6.69 -7.27 -20.03
C LEU A 327 5.54 -7.43 -21.04
N THR A 328 4.37 -7.83 -20.57
CA THR A 328 3.18 -8.04 -21.38
C THR A 328 2.21 -6.87 -21.35
N ASN A 329 2.23 -6.09 -20.29
CA ASN A 329 1.41 -4.90 -20.12
C ASN A 329 2.12 -3.89 -19.22
N CYS A 330 2.11 -2.60 -19.60
CA CYS A 330 2.73 -1.52 -18.81
C CYS A 330 2.00 -1.25 -17.47
N ARG A 331 0.85 -1.87 -17.21
CA ARG A 331 0.12 -1.81 -15.93
C ARG A 331 0.68 -2.79 -14.89
N ASN A 332 1.47 -3.77 -15.32
CA ASN A 332 2.06 -4.74 -14.43
C ASN A 332 3.15 -4.08 -13.56
N SER A 333 3.23 -4.50 -12.31
CA SER A 333 4.31 -4.07 -11.43
C SER A 333 5.62 -4.75 -11.79
N LEU A 334 6.75 -4.14 -11.40
CA LEU A 334 8.05 -4.79 -11.49
C LEU A 334 8.06 -6.14 -10.73
N PHE A 335 7.38 -6.20 -9.58
CA PHE A 335 7.26 -7.42 -8.78
C PHE A 335 6.64 -8.56 -9.58
N GLU A 336 5.50 -8.32 -10.23
CA GLU A 336 4.82 -9.31 -11.07
C GLU A 336 5.68 -9.73 -12.25
N ARG A 337 6.29 -8.79 -12.96
CA ARG A 337 7.18 -9.08 -14.09
C ARG A 337 8.36 -9.96 -13.69
N LEU A 338 9.03 -9.65 -12.57
CA LEU A 338 10.16 -10.47 -12.09
C LEU A 338 9.70 -11.86 -11.61
N ILE A 339 8.52 -11.99 -10.99
CA ILE A 339 7.96 -13.32 -10.65
C ILE A 339 7.78 -14.15 -11.91
N HIS A 340 7.18 -13.58 -12.96
CA HIS A 340 7.00 -14.30 -14.23
C HIS A 340 8.33 -14.62 -14.91
N TRP A 341 9.30 -13.74 -14.78
CA TRP A 341 10.65 -13.96 -15.30
C TRP A 341 11.37 -15.11 -14.59
N GLU A 342 11.37 -15.12 -13.25
CA GLU A 342 11.99 -16.20 -12.49
C GLU A 342 11.27 -17.55 -12.68
N ASP A 343 9.94 -17.52 -12.84
CA ASP A 343 9.16 -18.71 -13.18
C ASP A 343 9.51 -19.24 -14.60
N HIS A 344 9.67 -18.36 -15.58
CA HIS A 344 10.07 -18.74 -16.95
C HIS A 344 11.46 -19.36 -16.98
N GLU A 345 12.38 -18.85 -16.18
CA GLU A 345 13.76 -19.33 -16.06
C GLU A 345 13.93 -20.48 -15.06
N GLU A 346 12.81 -20.97 -14.47
CA GLU A 346 12.80 -22.08 -13.50
C GLU A 346 13.68 -21.84 -12.25
N ARG A 347 13.86 -20.58 -11.84
CA ARG A 347 14.71 -20.18 -10.69
C ARG A 347 13.90 -19.96 -9.42
N SER A 348 13.31 -20.99 -8.89
CA SER A 348 12.45 -20.94 -7.70
C SER A 348 13.16 -20.54 -6.42
N GLU A 349 14.50 -20.58 -6.37
CA GLU A 349 15.32 -20.19 -5.23
C GLU A 349 15.24 -18.70 -4.91
N PHE A 350 14.87 -17.86 -5.88
CA PHE A 350 14.67 -16.41 -5.70
C PHE A 350 13.23 -16.02 -5.38
N ILE A 351 12.32 -16.99 -5.30
CA ILE A 351 10.91 -16.77 -4.98
C ILE A 351 10.54 -17.47 -3.67
N GLY A 352 10.06 -16.70 -2.69
CA GLY A 352 9.40 -17.21 -1.48
C GLY A 352 7.88 -17.13 -1.61
N ILE A 353 7.16 -18.07 -1.05
CA ILE A 353 5.69 -18.07 -1.03
C ILE A 353 5.21 -18.33 0.39
N LEU A 354 4.49 -17.35 0.95
CA LEU A 354 3.82 -17.50 2.24
C LEU A 354 2.49 -18.23 2.03
N ARG A 355 2.30 -19.34 2.74
CA ARG A 355 1.12 -20.21 2.55
C ARG A 355 0.15 -20.17 3.72
N ARG A 356 0.67 -19.97 4.95
CA ARG A 356 -0.14 -20.02 6.17
C ARG A 356 -0.76 -18.66 6.47
N GLN A 357 -2.08 -18.58 6.39
CA GLN A 357 -2.84 -17.37 6.65
C GLN A 357 -3.61 -17.45 7.99
N GLY A 358 -3.56 -16.39 8.79
CA GLY A 358 -4.26 -16.28 10.07
C GLY A 358 -5.47 -15.34 10.05
N ARG A 359 -5.94 -14.91 8.87
CA ARG A 359 -7.03 -13.92 8.75
C ARG A 359 -8.39 -14.56 8.55
N MET A 360 -8.51 -15.40 7.53
CA MET A 360 -9.80 -15.93 7.10
C MET A 360 -10.06 -17.29 7.73
N HIS A 361 -11.33 -17.52 8.16
CA HIS A 361 -11.81 -18.87 8.46
C HIS A 361 -11.64 -19.76 7.20
N PRO A 362 -11.36 -21.10 7.35
CA PRO A 362 -11.17 -21.99 6.21
C PRO A 362 -12.33 -21.98 5.20
N GLU A 363 -13.58 -21.91 5.67
CA GLU A 363 -14.78 -21.81 4.82
C GLU A 363 -14.74 -20.54 3.93
N ILE A 364 -14.30 -19.41 4.45
CA ILE A 364 -14.13 -18.18 3.67
C ILE A 364 -12.93 -18.29 2.72
N ALA A 365 -11.83 -18.88 3.18
CA ALA A 365 -10.61 -19.03 2.42
C ALA A 365 -10.73 -20.00 1.23
N GLU A 366 -11.70 -20.90 1.23
CA GLU A 366 -11.92 -21.85 0.14
C GLU A 366 -12.15 -21.15 -1.20
N PHE A 367 -12.98 -20.11 -1.22
CA PHE A 367 -13.27 -19.38 -2.45
C PHE A 367 -12.01 -18.73 -3.07
N PRO A 368 -11.25 -17.86 -2.38
CA PRO A 368 -10.02 -17.31 -2.94
C PRO A 368 -8.97 -18.38 -3.26
N ASN A 369 -8.86 -19.45 -2.46
CA ASN A 369 -7.98 -20.57 -2.78
C ASN A 369 -8.34 -21.23 -4.12
N ARG A 370 -9.61 -21.50 -4.34
CA ARG A 370 -10.08 -22.13 -5.56
C ARG A 370 -9.93 -21.24 -6.79
N MET A 371 -10.16 -19.94 -6.65
CA MET A 371 -10.19 -19.01 -7.77
C MET A 371 -8.82 -18.41 -8.09
N PHE A 372 -8.02 -18.06 -7.09
CA PHE A 372 -6.82 -17.26 -7.26
C PHE A 372 -5.55 -17.93 -6.75
N TYR A 373 -5.59 -18.63 -5.60
CA TYR A 373 -4.38 -19.13 -4.91
C TYR A 373 -4.17 -20.65 -5.08
N ARG A 374 -4.53 -21.22 -6.24
CA ARG A 374 -4.35 -22.67 -6.51
C ARG A 374 -2.89 -23.12 -6.40
N ARG A 375 -1.95 -22.27 -6.80
CA ARG A 375 -0.51 -22.54 -6.74
C ARG A 375 0.01 -22.43 -5.32
N GLU A 376 -0.38 -21.36 -4.62
CA GLU A 376 0.06 -21.02 -3.28
C GLU A 376 -0.55 -21.98 -2.24
N LYS A 377 -1.80 -22.42 -2.42
CA LYS A 377 -2.56 -23.30 -1.52
C LYS A 377 -2.53 -22.75 -0.08
N LEU A 378 -3.33 -21.71 0.17
CA LEU A 378 -3.40 -21.09 1.48
C LEU A 378 -3.91 -22.07 2.52
N GLU A 379 -3.15 -22.23 3.61
CA GLU A 379 -3.46 -23.07 4.74
C GLU A 379 -3.79 -22.21 5.97
N PRO A 380 -4.70 -22.62 6.85
CA PRO A 380 -4.95 -21.88 8.08
C PRO A 380 -3.75 -21.99 9.03
N VAL A 381 -3.43 -20.88 9.71
CA VAL A 381 -2.75 -20.94 10.99
C VAL A 381 -3.85 -21.30 11.99
N PRO A 382 -3.75 -22.34 12.83
CA PRO A 382 -4.85 -22.76 13.70
C PRO A 382 -5.12 -21.73 14.82
N CYS A 383 -5.53 -20.54 14.41
CA CYS A 383 -5.99 -19.48 15.32
C CYS A 383 -7.37 -19.83 15.87
N PRO A 384 -7.75 -19.37 17.08
CA PRO A 384 -9.03 -19.68 17.68
C PRO A 384 -10.23 -19.45 16.76
N HIS A 385 -10.30 -18.30 16.11
CA HIS A 385 -11.39 -17.96 15.18
C HIS A 385 -11.41 -18.80 13.89
N GLN A 386 -10.33 -19.49 13.55
CA GLN A 386 -10.26 -20.42 12.40
C GLN A 386 -10.67 -21.85 12.77
N LEU A 387 -10.69 -22.17 14.07
CA LEU A 387 -11.09 -23.46 14.61
C LEU A 387 -12.54 -23.49 15.05
N GLU A 388 -13.21 -22.33 15.12
CA GLU A 388 -14.61 -22.22 15.49
C GLU A 388 -15.49 -22.92 14.44
N THR A 389 -16.26 -23.91 14.86
CA THR A 389 -17.23 -24.60 14.01
C THR A 389 -18.55 -23.85 13.91
N GLU A 390 -18.93 -23.16 14.98
CA GLU A 390 -20.18 -22.41 15.09
C GLU A 390 -19.90 -20.90 15.12
N LEU A 391 -20.81 -20.13 14.54
CA LEU A 391 -20.79 -18.68 14.68
C LEU A 391 -21.34 -18.30 16.07
N SER A 392 -20.63 -17.42 16.78
CA SER A 392 -20.93 -17.06 18.18
C SER A 392 -22.13 -16.10 18.32
N TYR A 393 -23.20 -16.32 17.54
CA TYR A 393 -24.46 -15.58 17.62
C TYR A 393 -25.43 -16.32 18.55
N THR A 394 -25.67 -15.75 19.74
CA THR A 394 -26.42 -16.40 20.81
C THR A 394 -27.92 -16.07 20.78
N LEU A 395 -28.32 -15.01 20.09
CA LEU A 395 -29.74 -14.60 20.06
C LEU A 395 -30.57 -15.54 19.18
N PRO A 396 -31.85 -15.81 19.51
CA PRO A 396 -32.73 -16.60 18.69
C PRO A 396 -32.93 -15.97 17.30
N SER A 397 -33.16 -16.80 16.31
CA SER A 397 -33.49 -16.36 14.94
C SER A 397 -34.91 -15.82 14.91
N GLU A 398 -35.12 -14.75 14.13
CA GLU A 398 -36.46 -14.18 13.89
C GLU A 398 -37.08 -14.71 12.60
N ASP A 399 -36.21 -15.09 11.63
CA ASP A 399 -36.61 -15.59 10.31
C ASP A 399 -35.52 -16.47 9.68
N ALA A 400 -35.81 -17.01 8.49
CA ALA A 400 -34.90 -17.86 7.72
C ALA A 400 -33.59 -17.16 7.30
N LEU A 401 -33.55 -15.83 7.19
CA LEU A 401 -32.33 -15.10 6.89
C LEU A 401 -31.39 -15.09 8.11
N ASP A 402 -31.92 -14.98 9.30
CA ASP A 402 -31.15 -15.13 10.54
C ASP A 402 -30.52 -16.53 10.66
N ASP A 403 -31.29 -17.58 10.32
CA ASP A 403 -30.75 -18.94 10.28
C ASP A 403 -29.59 -19.07 9.31
N LEU A 404 -29.78 -18.56 8.08
CA LEU A 404 -28.73 -18.56 7.06
C LEU A 404 -27.45 -17.83 7.54
N LEU A 405 -27.60 -16.67 8.19
CA LEU A 405 -26.47 -15.90 8.71
C LEU A 405 -25.75 -16.60 9.88
N LYS A 406 -26.43 -17.49 10.59
CA LYS A 406 -25.86 -18.28 11.69
C LYS A 406 -25.20 -19.58 11.23
N GLU A 407 -25.64 -20.13 10.11
CA GLU A 407 -25.15 -21.42 9.62
C GLU A 407 -23.93 -21.28 8.69
N HIS A 408 -23.80 -20.14 7.98
CA HIS A 408 -22.80 -19.98 6.93
C HIS A 408 -21.96 -18.71 7.12
N ARG A 409 -20.65 -18.84 6.85
CA ARG A 409 -19.71 -17.73 6.87
C ARG A 409 -19.54 -17.04 5.51
N MET A 410 -19.91 -17.71 4.42
CA MET A 410 -19.89 -17.14 3.08
C MET A 410 -21.26 -17.28 2.44
N ILE A 411 -21.92 -16.15 2.20
CA ILE A 411 -23.30 -16.09 1.75
C ILE A 411 -23.39 -15.17 0.52
N PHE A 412 -24.09 -15.62 -0.51
CA PHE A 412 -24.46 -14.81 -1.67
C PHE A 412 -25.96 -14.56 -1.66
N LEU A 413 -26.36 -13.30 -1.53
CA LEU A 413 -27.77 -12.88 -1.55
C LEU A 413 -28.06 -12.16 -2.87
N PRO A 414 -28.86 -12.76 -3.79
CA PRO A 414 -29.21 -12.12 -5.03
C PRO A 414 -30.22 -10.99 -4.80
N SER A 415 -29.94 -9.79 -5.36
CA SER A 415 -30.90 -8.69 -5.38
C SER A 415 -31.82 -8.76 -6.58
N LYS A 416 -33.05 -8.21 -6.42
CA LYS A 416 -33.96 -8.01 -7.56
C LYS A 416 -33.50 -6.81 -8.39
N PHE A 417 -33.74 -6.88 -9.69
CA PHE A 417 -33.51 -5.76 -10.58
C PHE A 417 -34.30 -4.49 -10.13
N CYS A 418 -33.62 -3.36 -10.01
CA CYS A 418 -34.23 -2.09 -9.64
C CYS A 418 -34.69 -1.37 -10.92
N LYS A 419 -36.01 -1.23 -11.09
CA LYS A 419 -36.61 -0.60 -12.28
C LYS A 419 -36.92 0.90 -12.12
N GLU A 420 -36.37 1.58 -11.15
CA GLU A 420 -36.64 3.00 -10.96
C GLU A 420 -36.11 3.82 -12.14
N PRO A 421 -36.97 4.59 -12.83
CA PRO A 421 -36.56 5.49 -13.90
C PRO A 421 -35.66 6.59 -13.32
N ASN A 422 -34.54 6.89 -14.00
CA ASN A 422 -33.58 7.94 -13.65
C ASN A 422 -32.58 7.60 -12.52
N VAL A 423 -32.46 6.35 -12.09
CA VAL A 423 -31.38 5.95 -11.19
C VAL A 423 -30.09 5.71 -12.00
N SER A 424 -29.01 6.28 -11.55
CA SER A 424 -27.67 6.03 -12.13
C SER A 424 -27.33 4.53 -12.07
N ASP A 425 -26.68 3.99 -13.11
CA ASP A 425 -26.15 2.62 -13.12
C ASP A 425 -25.21 2.31 -11.95
N LYS A 426 -24.76 3.34 -11.24
CA LYS A 426 -23.87 3.28 -10.08
C LYS A 426 -24.62 3.28 -8.75
N ILE A 427 -25.93 3.03 -8.75
CA ILE A 427 -26.80 2.95 -7.57
C ILE A 427 -27.76 1.78 -7.72
N ASN A 428 -27.91 0.99 -6.66
CA ASN A 428 -28.92 -0.06 -6.54
C ASN A 428 -29.64 0.07 -5.18
N ALA A 429 -30.85 0.64 -5.19
CA ALA A 429 -31.62 0.89 -3.98
C ALA A 429 -32.07 -0.41 -3.29
N ASN A 430 -32.40 -1.46 -4.06
CA ASN A 430 -32.80 -2.76 -3.51
C ASN A 430 -31.64 -3.41 -2.76
N GLU A 431 -30.44 -3.35 -3.33
CA GLU A 431 -29.25 -3.88 -2.71
C GLU A 431 -28.84 -3.07 -1.47
N ALA A 432 -28.95 -1.75 -1.53
CA ALA A 432 -28.74 -0.90 -0.36
C ALA A 432 -29.70 -1.25 0.79
N ALA A 433 -30.97 -1.55 0.49
CA ALA A 433 -31.93 -1.97 1.50
C ALA A 433 -31.56 -3.32 2.14
N ILE A 434 -31.07 -4.28 1.34
CA ILE A 434 -30.55 -5.57 1.85
C ILE A 434 -29.35 -5.32 2.78
N VAL A 435 -28.39 -4.49 2.34
CA VAL A 435 -27.21 -4.15 3.16
C VAL A 435 -27.62 -3.55 4.50
N VAL A 436 -28.58 -2.62 4.50
CA VAL A 436 -29.08 -1.96 5.72
C VAL A 436 -29.77 -2.97 6.66
N ASP A 437 -30.57 -3.91 6.13
CA ASP A 437 -31.19 -4.97 6.95
C ASP A 437 -30.13 -5.93 7.53
N LEU A 438 -29.12 -6.32 6.74
CA LEU A 438 -28.00 -7.13 7.24
C LEU A 438 -27.24 -6.41 8.35
N LEU A 439 -26.97 -5.13 8.24
CA LEU A 439 -26.30 -4.33 9.27
C LEU A 439 -27.11 -4.30 10.56
N ARG A 440 -28.44 -4.13 10.48
CA ARG A 440 -29.33 -4.18 11.63
C ARG A 440 -29.28 -5.53 12.34
N ARG A 441 -29.28 -6.63 11.57
CA ARG A 441 -29.20 -8.02 12.11
C ARG A 441 -27.85 -8.29 12.77
N ILE A 442 -26.74 -7.90 12.13
CA ILE A 442 -25.39 -8.07 12.68
C ILE A 442 -25.26 -7.26 13.98
N HIS A 443 -25.71 -6.00 14.00
CA HIS A 443 -25.71 -5.19 15.21
C HIS A 443 -26.48 -5.89 16.35
N ARG A 444 -27.67 -6.42 16.07
CA ARG A 444 -28.45 -7.20 17.04
C ARG A 444 -27.70 -8.44 17.53
N PHE A 445 -27.06 -9.23 16.63
CA PHE A 445 -26.35 -10.44 17.01
C PHE A 445 -25.11 -10.17 17.86
N TYR A 446 -24.43 -9.06 17.62
CA TYR A 446 -23.28 -8.68 18.44
C TYR A 446 -23.68 -8.02 19.76
N GLY A 447 -24.80 -7.28 19.80
CA GLY A 447 -25.28 -6.59 21.01
C GLY A 447 -24.18 -5.70 21.61
N GLU A 448 -23.91 -5.86 22.91
CA GLU A 448 -22.89 -5.08 23.63
C GLU A 448 -21.45 -5.31 23.11
N ARG A 449 -21.19 -6.38 22.36
CA ARG A 449 -19.88 -6.65 21.75
C ARG A 449 -19.65 -5.90 20.44
N PHE A 450 -20.67 -5.17 19.95
CA PHE A 450 -20.54 -4.45 18.69
C PHE A 450 -19.52 -3.32 18.79
N ASP A 451 -18.52 -3.35 17.92
CA ASP A 451 -17.52 -2.29 17.74
C ASP A 451 -17.57 -1.79 16.29
N ALA A 452 -17.96 -0.53 16.10
CA ALA A 452 -18.11 0.08 14.78
C ALA A 452 -16.82 0.04 13.93
N LYS A 453 -15.65 -0.06 14.56
CA LYS A 453 -14.36 -0.12 13.87
C LYS A 453 -13.88 -1.55 13.57
N LYS A 454 -14.43 -2.56 14.24
CA LYS A 454 -13.94 -3.94 14.14
C LYS A 454 -14.98 -4.92 13.62
N THR A 455 -16.25 -4.75 14.00
CA THR A 455 -17.27 -5.78 13.75
C THR A 455 -17.65 -5.88 12.29
N VAL A 456 -18.09 -4.79 11.65
CA VAL A 456 -18.61 -4.87 10.29
C VAL A 456 -18.08 -3.77 9.40
N GLY A 457 -17.89 -4.11 8.14
CA GLY A 457 -17.55 -3.16 7.10
C GLY A 457 -18.31 -3.44 5.81
N VAL A 458 -18.61 -2.39 5.07
CA VAL A 458 -19.32 -2.47 3.79
C VAL A 458 -18.39 -2.01 2.68
N ILE A 459 -18.24 -2.83 1.66
CA ILE A 459 -17.45 -2.54 0.47
C ILE A 459 -18.37 -2.36 -0.71
N VAL A 460 -18.19 -1.28 -1.46
CA VAL A 460 -18.98 -0.94 -2.65
C VAL A 460 -18.06 -0.51 -3.80
N PRO A 461 -18.40 -0.78 -5.06
CA PRO A 461 -17.58 -0.35 -6.20
C PRO A 461 -17.75 1.15 -6.52
N TYR A 462 -18.84 1.79 -6.08
CA TYR A 462 -19.16 3.17 -6.46
C TYR A 462 -19.52 4.05 -5.27
N ARG A 463 -18.97 5.27 -5.23
CA ARG A 463 -19.22 6.25 -4.16
C ARG A 463 -20.70 6.62 -4.00
N ASN A 464 -21.47 6.62 -5.11
CA ASN A 464 -22.91 6.92 -5.05
C ASN A 464 -23.69 5.88 -4.23
N GLN A 465 -23.28 4.62 -4.25
CA GLN A 465 -23.87 3.56 -3.43
C GLN A 465 -23.59 3.78 -1.95
N ILE A 466 -22.43 4.34 -1.59
CA ILE A 466 -22.11 4.72 -0.19
C ILE A 466 -23.18 5.65 0.36
N ALA A 467 -23.52 6.71 -0.39
CA ALA A 467 -24.53 7.69 0.04
C ALA A 467 -25.91 7.04 0.23
N MET A 468 -26.26 6.08 -0.65
CA MET A 468 -27.53 5.36 -0.56
C MET A 468 -27.59 4.49 0.71
N VAL A 469 -26.53 3.74 0.99
CA VAL A 469 -26.42 2.91 2.21
C VAL A 469 -26.42 3.79 3.46
N ARG A 470 -25.65 4.89 3.47
CA ARG A 470 -25.61 5.86 4.58
C ARG A 470 -27.02 6.41 4.90
N LYS A 471 -27.74 6.85 3.89
CA LYS A 471 -29.13 7.32 4.05
C LYS A 471 -30.07 6.26 4.61
N GLY A 472 -29.82 4.99 4.28
CA GLY A 472 -30.57 3.86 4.87
C GLY A 472 -30.24 3.64 6.35
N ILE A 473 -28.96 3.75 6.71
CA ILE A 473 -28.49 3.60 8.11
C ILE A 473 -29.05 4.72 8.99
N GLU A 474 -29.02 5.97 8.55
CA GLU A 474 -29.58 7.12 9.28
C GLU A 474 -31.05 6.90 9.65
N LYS A 475 -31.83 6.25 8.78
CA LYS A 475 -33.24 5.92 9.05
C LYS A 475 -33.43 4.85 10.13
N LEU A 476 -32.41 4.03 10.42
CA LEU A 476 -32.47 3.04 11.51
C LEU A 476 -32.35 3.72 12.88
N GLY A 477 -31.71 4.89 12.96
CA GLY A 477 -31.48 5.60 14.22
C GLY A 477 -30.58 4.84 15.21
N ILE A 478 -29.62 4.07 14.70
CA ILE A 478 -28.65 3.31 15.51
C ILE A 478 -27.28 4.01 15.39
N PRO A 479 -26.86 4.77 16.41
CA PRO A 479 -25.65 5.62 16.33
C PRO A 479 -24.35 4.86 16.07
N GLU A 480 -24.25 3.61 16.50
CA GLU A 480 -23.08 2.75 16.29
C GLU A 480 -22.92 2.40 14.82
N LEU A 481 -24.01 2.18 14.09
CA LEU A 481 -23.99 1.86 12.66
C LEU A 481 -23.62 3.08 11.79
N GLU A 482 -23.85 4.29 12.26
CA GLU A 482 -23.43 5.52 11.55
C GLU A 482 -21.89 5.65 11.49
N LYS A 483 -21.19 5.02 12.44
CA LYS A 483 -19.73 5.10 12.58
C LYS A 483 -18.98 3.98 11.85
N ILE A 484 -19.65 3.00 11.25
CA ILE A 484 -19.00 1.90 10.53
C ILE A 484 -18.30 2.40 9.26
N SER A 485 -17.30 1.64 8.81
CA SER A 485 -16.62 1.90 7.55
C SER A 485 -17.48 1.44 6.37
N ILE A 486 -17.79 2.36 5.46
CA ILE A 486 -18.38 2.07 4.15
C ILE A 486 -17.51 2.76 3.13
N ASP A 487 -16.82 2.00 2.26
CA ASP A 487 -15.88 2.58 1.31
C ASP A 487 -15.72 1.73 0.05
N THR A 488 -14.96 2.25 -0.92
CA THR A 488 -14.62 1.49 -2.12
C THR A 488 -13.56 0.43 -1.85
N VAL A 489 -13.43 -0.52 -2.78
CA VAL A 489 -12.49 -1.65 -2.67
C VAL A 489 -11.07 -1.15 -2.42
N GLU A 490 -10.63 -0.14 -3.18
CA GLU A 490 -9.27 0.42 -3.10
C GLU A 490 -8.97 1.02 -1.72
N ARG A 491 -9.94 1.73 -1.14
CA ARG A 491 -9.77 2.34 0.20
C ARG A 491 -9.88 1.32 1.33
N TYR A 492 -10.55 0.19 1.07
CA TYR A 492 -10.72 -0.88 2.05
C TYR A 492 -9.49 -1.80 2.12
N GLN A 493 -8.63 -1.76 1.11
CA GLN A 493 -7.43 -2.60 1.03
C GLN A 493 -6.55 -2.44 2.29
N GLY A 494 -6.03 -3.57 2.80
CA GLY A 494 -5.28 -3.64 4.06
C GLY A 494 -6.15 -3.60 5.33
N SER A 495 -7.47 -3.33 5.21
CA SER A 495 -8.39 -3.38 6.36
C SER A 495 -8.90 -4.80 6.60
N GLN A 496 -9.38 -5.04 7.82
CA GLN A 496 -10.07 -6.29 8.19
C GLN A 496 -11.21 -5.99 9.15
N ARG A 497 -12.26 -6.82 9.09
CA ARG A 497 -13.43 -6.80 9.98
C ARG A 497 -13.86 -8.23 10.23
N ASP A 498 -14.63 -8.44 11.30
CA ASP A 498 -15.22 -9.76 11.58
C ASP A 498 -16.22 -10.14 10.49
N VAL A 499 -16.99 -9.18 10.00
CA VAL A 499 -17.98 -9.34 8.93
C VAL A 499 -17.73 -8.33 7.82
N ILE A 500 -17.68 -8.80 6.59
CA ILE A 500 -17.62 -7.95 5.40
C ILE A 500 -18.89 -8.15 4.56
N ILE A 501 -19.54 -7.05 4.24
CA ILE A 501 -20.65 -7.02 3.27
C ILE A 501 -20.14 -6.38 1.99
N TYR A 502 -20.17 -7.11 0.87
CA TYR A 502 -19.84 -6.59 -0.45
C TYR A 502 -21.13 -6.33 -1.23
N SER A 503 -21.37 -5.08 -1.60
CA SER A 503 -22.52 -4.67 -2.44
C SER A 503 -22.05 -4.49 -3.87
N PHE A 504 -22.53 -5.32 -4.79
CA PHE A 504 -22.09 -5.33 -6.20
C PHE A 504 -22.57 -4.10 -6.99
N THR A 505 -23.75 -3.60 -6.66
CA THR A 505 -24.36 -2.40 -7.26
C THR A 505 -24.78 -2.56 -8.72
N ILE A 506 -23.99 -3.23 -9.55
CA ILE A 506 -24.21 -3.40 -10.98
C ILE A 506 -25.43 -4.27 -11.24
N GLN A 507 -26.32 -3.82 -12.12
CA GLN A 507 -27.55 -4.51 -12.47
C GLN A 507 -27.57 -5.07 -13.89
N ASN A 508 -26.72 -4.58 -14.78
CA ASN A 508 -26.67 -5.00 -16.17
C ASN A 508 -25.61 -6.09 -16.36
N ILE A 509 -26.03 -7.20 -16.98
CA ILE A 509 -25.14 -8.24 -17.46
C ILE A 509 -24.73 -7.82 -18.88
N TRP A 510 -23.46 -7.54 -19.07
CA TRP A 510 -22.83 -7.38 -20.38
C TRP A 510 -21.85 -8.48 -20.60
#